data_8990b4a904fb49b30782344eafd76a61
#
_entry.id   8990b4a904fb49b30782344eafd76a61
#
_cell.length_a   1.000
_cell.length_b   1.000
_cell.length_c   1.000
_cell.angle_alpha   90.00
_cell.angle_beta   90.00
_cell.angle_gamma   90.00
#
_symmetry.space_group_name_H-M   'P 1'
#
loop_
_entity.id
_entity.type
_entity.pdbx_description
1 polymer ?
#
loop_
_entity_poly.entity_id
_entity_poly.type
_entity_poly.pdbx_seq_one_letter_code
_entity_poly.pdbx_strand_id
1 'polypeptide(L)'
;MQEGETKIDGTDIYISSPYIYDLSSVTPQITFDADEISPSADTAQDFSNLDNPVKYTLSSAADEDVTYTVHIERVGDDPYLESLTVDGQYGETEYEDDNVKLVLKSSAKLNSVEPVLQIHGDDYSPKGAQDFTDSEKNPVVYTVK
;
A
#
# COMPACT_ATOMS: atom_id res chain seq x y z
N MET A 1 -4.70 1.61 6.83
CA MET A 1 -4.32 0.27 6.36
C MET A 1 -5.55 -0.61 6.11
N GLN A 2 -6.45 -0.76 7.06
CA GLN A 2 -7.73 -1.46 6.85
C GLN A 2 -8.78 -0.49 6.31
N GLU A 3 -9.64 -0.94 5.40
CA GLU A 3 -10.79 -0.19 4.93
C GLU A 3 -12.08 -0.88 5.41
N GLY A 4 -12.93 -0.13 6.09
CA GLY A 4 -14.15 -0.65 6.71
C GLY A 4 -13.92 -1.40 8.02
N GLU A 5 -14.95 -2.10 8.45
CA GLU A 5 -14.93 -2.89 9.70
C GLU A 5 -14.48 -4.33 9.45
N THR A 6 -13.77 -4.90 10.43
CA THR A 6 -13.44 -6.34 10.41
C THR A 6 -14.71 -7.16 10.59
N LYS A 7 -14.94 -8.13 9.72
CA LYS A 7 -16.02 -9.09 9.85
C LYS A 7 -15.49 -10.41 10.40
N ILE A 8 -16.13 -10.91 11.45
CA ILE A 8 -15.82 -12.22 12.02
C ILE A 8 -17.03 -13.14 11.77
N ASP A 9 -16.78 -14.29 11.16
CA ASP A 9 -17.78 -15.32 10.88
C ASP A 9 -17.24 -16.68 11.35
N GLY A 10 -17.68 -17.09 12.54
CA GLY A 10 -17.12 -18.27 13.21
C GLY A 10 -15.64 -18.11 13.52
N THR A 11 -14.78 -18.90 12.86
CA THR A 11 -13.32 -18.85 12.98
C THR A 11 -12.65 -18.16 11.78
N ASP A 12 -13.42 -17.58 10.88
CA ASP A 12 -12.92 -16.81 9.74
C ASP A 12 -13.03 -15.31 10.01
N ILE A 13 -11.94 -14.60 9.78
CA ILE A 13 -11.83 -13.16 9.95
C ILE A 13 -11.57 -12.53 8.58
N TYR A 14 -12.41 -11.61 8.17
CA TYR A 14 -12.31 -10.91 6.88
C TYR A 14 -11.95 -9.45 7.09
N ILE A 15 -10.87 -9.02 6.43
CA ILE A 15 -10.34 -7.65 6.49
C ILE A 15 -10.20 -7.14 5.07
N SER A 16 -10.79 -6.00 4.77
CA SER A 16 -10.59 -5.29 3.50
C SER A 16 -9.39 -4.37 3.60
N SER A 17 -8.48 -4.46 2.64
CA SER A 17 -7.28 -3.63 2.57
C SER A 17 -7.05 -3.11 1.15
N PRO A 18 -6.89 -1.79 0.96
CA PRO A 18 -6.54 -1.23 -0.33
C PRO A 18 -5.25 -1.80 -0.92
N TYR A 19 -5.19 -1.90 -2.24
CA TYR A 19 -4.00 -2.40 -2.97
C TYR A 19 -2.73 -1.59 -2.71
N ILE A 20 -2.86 -0.32 -2.36
CA ILE A 20 -1.72 0.56 -2.09
C ILE A 20 -0.88 0.12 -0.88
N TYR A 21 -1.43 -0.68 0.02
CA TYR A 21 -0.71 -1.11 1.21
C TYR A 21 0.08 -2.39 0.99
N ASP A 22 1.36 -2.35 1.41
CA ASP A 22 2.21 -3.54 1.50
C ASP A 22 1.77 -4.41 2.67
N LEU A 23 1.50 -5.68 2.39
CA LEU A 23 1.05 -6.66 3.36
C LEU A 23 2.14 -7.66 3.76
N SER A 24 3.36 -7.52 3.28
CA SER A 24 4.46 -8.46 3.53
C SER A 24 4.96 -8.45 4.98
N SER A 25 4.68 -7.38 5.73
CA SER A 25 5.08 -7.24 7.14
C SER A 25 4.11 -6.36 7.91
N VAL A 26 3.02 -6.95 8.38
CA VAL A 26 1.96 -6.26 9.12
C VAL A 26 1.83 -6.81 10.52
N THR A 27 1.84 -5.92 11.52
CA THR A 27 1.51 -6.27 12.91
C THR A 27 0.05 -5.87 13.16
N PRO A 28 -0.89 -6.82 13.20
CA PRO A 28 -2.28 -6.50 13.47
C PRO A 28 -2.49 -6.14 14.94
N GLN A 29 -3.52 -5.35 15.21
CA GLN A 29 -3.98 -5.15 16.58
C GLN A 29 -5.03 -6.21 16.90
N ILE A 30 -4.69 -7.12 17.81
CA ILE A 30 -5.55 -8.25 18.18
C ILE A 30 -5.94 -8.12 19.65
N THR A 31 -7.24 -8.17 19.92
CA THR A 31 -7.78 -8.34 21.28
C THR A 31 -8.40 -9.73 21.38
N PHE A 32 -8.00 -10.49 22.39
CA PHE A 32 -8.45 -11.87 22.61
C PHE A 32 -8.63 -12.14 24.10
N ASP A 33 -9.41 -13.16 24.40
CA ASP A 33 -9.64 -13.67 25.76
C ASP A 33 -9.23 -15.15 25.78
N ALA A 34 -7.96 -15.39 26.02
CA ALA A 34 -7.32 -16.70 26.14
C ALA A 34 -6.00 -16.54 26.88
N ASP A 35 -5.40 -17.65 27.30
CA ASP A 35 -4.11 -17.63 28.02
C ASP A 35 -2.95 -17.31 27.05
N GLU A 36 -3.00 -17.83 25.83
CA GLU A 36 -1.94 -17.66 24.82
C GLU A 36 -2.52 -17.47 23.41
N ILE A 37 -1.76 -16.80 22.57
CA ILE A 37 -2.01 -16.64 21.12
C ILE A 37 -0.75 -16.99 20.34
N SER A 38 -0.87 -17.77 19.27
CA SER A 38 0.24 -18.12 18.38
C SER A 38 -0.17 -17.96 16.91
N PRO A 39 0.61 -17.24 16.08
CA PRO A 39 1.81 -16.45 16.43
C PRO A 39 1.45 -15.31 17.40
N SER A 40 2.47 -14.74 18.07
CA SER A 40 2.26 -13.63 19.01
C SER A 40 1.57 -12.44 18.33
N ALA A 41 0.61 -11.81 19.02
CA ALA A 41 -0.10 -10.63 18.55
C ALA A 41 0.83 -9.43 18.24
N ASP A 42 2.00 -9.37 18.89
CA ASP A 42 2.98 -8.30 18.72
C ASP A 42 4.01 -8.57 17.60
N THR A 43 3.87 -9.67 16.89
CA THR A 43 4.80 -10.08 15.83
C THR A 43 4.21 -9.81 14.46
N ALA A 44 4.99 -9.14 13.60
CA ALA A 44 4.61 -8.92 12.22
C ALA A 44 4.45 -10.24 11.45
N GLN A 45 3.40 -10.32 10.65
CA GLN A 45 3.10 -11.45 9.79
C GLN A 45 3.03 -11.01 8.34
N ASP A 46 3.24 -11.95 7.43
CA ASP A 46 3.09 -11.74 6.00
C ASP A 46 1.67 -12.12 5.56
N PHE A 47 0.87 -11.13 5.21
CA PHE A 47 -0.49 -11.27 4.69
C PHE A 47 -0.55 -11.13 3.15
N SER A 48 0.59 -11.08 2.46
CA SER A 48 0.63 -10.86 1.02
C SER A 48 0.19 -12.08 0.21
N ASN A 49 0.33 -13.28 0.79
CA ASN A 49 -0.11 -14.52 0.16
C ASN A 49 -1.58 -14.83 0.48
N LEU A 50 -2.48 -14.38 -0.39
CA LEU A 50 -3.94 -14.53 -0.21
C LEU A 50 -4.42 -15.98 -0.33
N ASP A 51 -3.66 -16.85 -1.02
CA ASP A 51 -3.97 -18.27 -1.18
C ASP A 51 -3.58 -19.09 0.07
N ASN A 52 -2.72 -18.53 0.92
CA ASN A 52 -2.30 -19.15 2.18
C ASN A 52 -2.46 -18.16 3.33
N PRO A 53 -3.69 -17.94 3.81
CA PRO A 53 -4.01 -16.94 4.81
C PRO A 53 -3.32 -17.20 6.15
N VAL A 54 -2.99 -16.12 6.87
CA VAL A 54 -2.41 -16.18 8.21
C VAL A 54 -3.43 -16.74 9.19
N LYS A 55 -2.95 -17.62 10.08
CA LYS A 55 -3.78 -18.23 11.12
C LYS A 55 -3.25 -17.90 12.51
N TYR A 56 -4.17 -17.63 13.41
CA TYR A 56 -3.88 -17.44 14.83
C TYR A 56 -4.60 -18.50 15.64
N THR A 57 -3.86 -19.18 16.51
CA THR A 57 -4.40 -20.18 17.43
C THR A 57 -4.44 -19.59 18.83
N LEU A 58 -5.60 -19.62 19.45
CA LEU A 58 -5.84 -19.29 20.85
C LEU A 58 -5.84 -20.56 21.67
N SER A 59 -5.09 -20.55 22.75
CA SER A 59 -5.00 -21.69 23.69
C SER A 59 -5.35 -21.25 25.10
N SER A 60 -6.06 -22.12 25.81
CA SER A 60 -6.49 -21.91 27.19
C SER A 60 -6.36 -23.23 27.95
N ALA A 61 -5.96 -23.18 29.22
CA ALA A 61 -5.77 -24.38 30.03
C ALA A 61 -7.06 -25.17 30.28
N ALA A 62 -8.21 -24.53 30.12
CA ALA A 62 -9.53 -25.09 30.42
C ALA A 62 -10.32 -25.58 29.18
N ASP A 63 -9.95 -25.12 27.98
CA ASP A 63 -10.70 -25.35 26.76
C ASP A 63 -9.80 -25.86 25.61
N GLU A 64 -10.41 -26.39 24.57
CA GLU A 64 -9.71 -26.78 23.36
C GLU A 64 -9.17 -25.56 22.60
N ASP A 65 -8.04 -25.73 21.92
CA ASP A 65 -7.44 -24.71 21.08
C ASP A 65 -8.38 -24.31 19.93
N VAL A 66 -8.47 -23.02 19.66
CA VAL A 66 -9.28 -22.48 18.57
C VAL A 66 -8.39 -21.74 17.58
N THR A 67 -8.44 -22.12 16.30
CA THR A 67 -7.68 -21.48 15.24
C THR A 67 -8.56 -20.59 14.39
N TYR A 68 -8.18 -19.31 14.31
CA TYR A 68 -8.79 -18.31 13.46
C TYR A 68 -7.97 -18.14 12.17
N THR A 69 -8.65 -18.03 11.04
CA THR A 69 -8.04 -17.78 9.73
C THR A 69 -8.35 -16.35 9.30
N VAL A 70 -7.31 -15.57 8.97
CA VAL A 70 -7.44 -14.17 8.55
C VAL A 70 -7.39 -14.08 7.04
N HIS A 71 -8.52 -13.73 6.43
CA HIS A 71 -8.66 -13.50 5.00
C HIS A 71 -8.54 -12.00 4.70
N ILE A 72 -7.65 -11.63 3.79
CA ILE A 72 -7.54 -10.27 3.29
C ILE A 72 -8.25 -10.18 1.95
N GLU A 73 -9.21 -9.28 1.85
CA GLU A 73 -9.83 -8.88 0.59
C GLU A 73 -9.15 -7.59 0.11
N ARG A 74 -8.56 -7.65 -1.07
CA ARG A 74 -7.99 -6.45 -1.70
C ARG A 74 -9.08 -5.64 -2.34
N VAL A 75 -9.17 -4.37 -1.98
CA VAL A 75 -10.22 -3.44 -2.44
C VAL A 75 -9.59 -2.22 -3.09
N GLY A 76 -10.39 -1.50 -3.90
CA GLY A 76 -9.93 -0.30 -4.57
C GLY A 76 -8.89 -0.62 -5.64
N ASP A 77 -9.30 -1.40 -6.65
CA ASP A 77 -8.48 -1.69 -7.84
C ASP A 77 -8.43 -0.49 -8.80
N ASP A 78 -8.65 0.72 -8.25
CA ASP A 78 -8.55 1.96 -9.00
C ASP A 78 -7.09 2.20 -9.41
N PRO A 79 -6.87 2.67 -10.63
CA PRO A 79 -5.53 2.96 -11.11
C PRO A 79 -4.87 4.06 -10.26
N TYR A 80 -3.61 3.87 -9.88
CA TYR A 80 -2.84 4.86 -9.13
C TYR A 80 -1.36 4.89 -9.53
N LEU A 81 -0.68 5.97 -9.15
CA LEU A 81 0.75 6.14 -9.33
C LEU A 81 1.50 5.47 -8.16
N GLU A 82 2.31 4.46 -8.45
CA GLU A 82 3.20 3.83 -7.46
C GLU A 82 4.44 4.68 -7.19
N SER A 83 5.09 5.16 -8.24
CA SER A 83 6.25 6.05 -8.12
C SER A 83 6.44 6.93 -9.34
N LEU A 84 7.05 8.10 -9.12
CA LEU A 84 7.52 9.01 -10.16
C LEU A 84 8.91 9.49 -9.81
N THR A 85 9.85 9.26 -10.70
CA THR A 85 11.24 9.70 -10.56
C THR A 85 11.75 10.37 -11.82
N VAL A 86 12.77 11.21 -11.67
CA VAL A 86 13.46 11.86 -12.78
C VAL A 86 14.96 11.61 -12.65
N ASP A 87 15.59 11.25 -13.75
CA ASP A 87 17.03 11.05 -13.76
C ASP A 87 17.78 12.32 -13.34
N GLY A 88 18.67 12.18 -12.37
CA GLY A 88 19.44 13.28 -11.79
C GLY A 88 18.65 14.18 -10.83
N GLN A 89 17.49 13.74 -10.32
CA GLN A 89 16.79 14.46 -9.26
C GLN A 89 17.64 14.58 -7.98
N TYR A 90 17.35 15.60 -7.20
CA TYR A 90 18.00 15.86 -5.92
C TYR A 90 17.08 15.41 -4.77
N GLY A 91 17.49 14.34 -4.07
CA GLY A 91 16.69 13.74 -3.01
C GLY A 91 15.60 12.80 -3.50
N GLU A 92 14.69 12.46 -2.61
CA GLU A 92 13.57 11.56 -2.88
C GLU A 92 12.34 12.34 -3.38
N THR A 93 11.44 11.65 -4.07
CA THR A 93 10.15 12.20 -4.48
C THR A 93 9.21 12.24 -3.27
N GLU A 94 8.55 13.35 -3.06
CA GLU A 94 7.53 13.52 -2.02
C GLU A 94 6.12 13.33 -2.62
N TYR A 95 5.29 12.57 -1.93
CA TYR A 95 3.90 12.27 -2.31
C TYR A 95 2.98 12.81 -1.23
N GLU A 96 2.04 13.68 -1.62
CA GLU A 96 1.06 14.28 -0.72
C GLU A 96 -0.31 14.29 -1.41
N ASP A 97 -1.19 13.39 -1.02
CA ASP A 97 -2.45 13.12 -1.69
C ASP A 97 -2.23 12.88 -3.21
N ASP A 98 -2.86 13.66 -4.07
CA ASP A 98 -2.70 13.60 -5.53
C ASP A 98 -1.54 14.47 -6.06
N ASN A 99 -0.71 15.00 -5.16
CA ASN A 99 0.43 15.85 -5.54
C ASN A 99 1.74 15.09 -5.41
N VAL A 100 2.58 15.25 -6.41
CA VAL A 100 3.92 14.72 -6.44
C VAL A 100 4.91 15.87 -6.56
N LYS A 101 5.86 15.95 -5.64
CA LYS A 101 6.90 16.97 -5.62
C LYS A 101 8.27 16.32 -5.69
N LEU A 102 9.11 16.85 -6.53
CA LEU A 102 10.53 16.47 -6.58
C LEU A 102 11.39 17.69 -6.90
N VAL A 103 12.64 17.61 -6.50
CA VAL A 103 13.60 18.69 -6.70
C VAL A 103 14.61 18.28 -7.77
N LEU A 104 14.78 19.10 -8.77
CA LEU A 104 15.83 18.97 -9.78
C LEU A 104 16.97 19.94 -9.51
N LYS A 105 18.16 19.62 -10.01
CA LYS A 105 19.30 20.54 -9.95
C LYS A 105 18.97 21.82 -10.72
N SER A 106 19.48 22.94 -10.26
CA SER A 106 19.27 24.26 -10.91
C SER A 106 19.75 24.32 -12.37
N SER A 107 20.63 23.40 -12.78
CA SER A 107 21.12 23.27 -14.17
C SER A 107 20.19 22.41 -15.04
N ALA A 108 19.14 21.79 -14.48
CA ALA A 108 18.22 20.96 -15.24
C ALA A 108 17.39 21.79 -16.22
N LYS A 109 17.19 21.23 -17.41
CA LYS A 109 16.32 21.84 -18.43
C LYS A 109 14.89 21.41 -18.18
N LEU A 110 14.09 22.27 -17.56
CA LEU A 110 12.70 21.97 -17.19
C LEU A 110 11.74 21.91 -18.39
N ASN A 111 12.13 22.44 -19.54
CA ASN A 111 11.28 22.45 -20.73
C ASN A 111 11.20 21.12 -21.49
N SER A 112 11.95 20.12 -21.05
CA SER A 112 11.93 18.79 -21.65
C SER A 112 12.42 17.76 -20.63
N VAL A 113 11.57 17.40 -19.68
CA VAL A 113 11.85 16.41 -18.65
C VAL A 113 11.00 15.17 -18.90
N GLU A 114 11.62 14.03 -18.95
CA GLU A 114 10.95 12.73 -19.10
C GLU A 114 10.99 11.97 -17.76
N PRO A 115 9.88 11.99 -16.99
CA PRO A 115 9.80 11.24 -15.76
C PRO A 115 9.63 9.73 -16.03
N VAL A 116 10.13 8.93 -15.09
CA VAL A 116 9.86 7.50 -15.05
C VAL A 116 8.73 7.26 -14.04
N LEU A 117 7.60 6.74 -14.52
CA LEU A 117 6.44 6.41 -13.72
C LEU A 117 6.33 4.89 -13.57
N GLN A 118 6.08 4.45 -12.33
CA GLN A 118 5.55 3.12 -12.04
C GLN A 118 4.10 3.29 -11.62
N ILE A 119 3.23 2.47 -12.19
CA ILE A 119 1.79 2.59 -12.02
C ILE A 119 1.16 1.25 -11.67
N HIS A 120 0.10 1.29 -10.89
CA HIS A 120 -0.92 0.26 -10.83
C HIS A 120 -2.04 0.67 -11.79
N GLY A 121 -2.18 -0.06 -12.89
CA GLY A 121 -3.11 0.27 -13.97
C GLY A 121 -2.56 -0.17 -15.33
N ASP A 122 -3.36 0.00 -16.36
CA ASP A 122 -3.04 -0.46 -17.71
C ASP A 122 -2.23 0.58 -18.52
N ASP A 123 -2.43 1.86 -18.23
CA ASP A 123 -1.79 2.93 -18.99
C ASP A 123 -1.74 4.25 -18.21
N TYR A 124 -0.96 5.21 -18.69
CA TYR A 124 -0.94 6.57 -18.17
C TYR A 124 -0.72 7.59 -19.28
N SER A 125 -1.13 8.82 -19.03
CA SER A 125 -0.88 9.96 -19.93
C SER A 125 -0.63 11.24 -19.14
N PRO A 126 0.19 12.19 -19.67
CA PRO A 126 0.92 12.15 -20.94
C PRO A 126 2.13 11.22 -20.93
N LYS A 127 2.58 10.80 -22.08
CA LYS A 127 3.80 10.02 -22.27
C LYS A 127 4.96 10.92 -22.70
N GLY A 128 6.19 10.45 -22.46
CA GLY A 128 7.41 11.12 -22.93
C GLY A 128 7.74 12.39 -22.16
N ALA A 129 8.63 13.20 -22.74
CA ALA A 129 9.09 14.44 -22.14
C ALA A 129 7.97 15.49 -22.04
N GLN A 130 7.91 16.16 -20.90
CA GLN A 130 6.97 17.23 -20.61
C GLN A 130 7.70 18.51 -20.23
N ASP A 131 7.00 19.65 -20.33
CA ASP A 131 7.50 20.95 -19.93
C ASP A 131 7.07 21.27 -18.49
N PHE A 132 8.04 21.37 -17.60
CA PHE A 132 7.86 21.68 -16.19
C PHE A 132 8.31 23.11 -15.81
N THR A 133 8.57 23.98 -16.80
CA THR A 133 9.10 25.35 -16.54
C THR A 133 8.19 26.19 -15.67
N ASP A 134 6.90 25.98 -15.71
CA ASP A 134 5.90 26.70 -14.91
C ASP A 134 5.11 25.76 -13.94
N SER A 135 5.72 24.65 -13.56
CA SER A 135 5.07 23.61 -12.77
C SER A 135 4.62 24.03 -11.36
N GLU A 136 5.16 25.11 -10.80
CA GLU A 136 4.70 25.69 -9.54
C GLU A 136 3.29 26.31 -9.66
N LYS A 137 2.93 26.84 -10.83
CA LYS A 137 1.63 27.45 -11.09
C LYS A 137 0.73 26.58 -11.95
N ASN A 138 1.33 25.88 -12.90
CA ASN A 138 0.65 25.01 -13.86
C ASN A 138 1.32 23.63 -13.85
N PRO A 139 1.03 22.79 -12.84
CA PRO A 139 1.65 21.47 -12.73
C PRO A 139 1.25 20.57 -13.90
N VAL A 140 2.16 19.71 -14.32
CA VAL A 140 1.86 18.65 -15.29
C VAL A 140 0.97 17.60 -14.60
N VAL A 141 -0.17 17.31 -15.18
CA VAL A 141 -1.13 16.36 -14.63
C VAL A 141 -0.97 15.01 -15.35
N TYR A 142 -0.68 13.97 -14.60
CA TYR A 142 -0.67 12.60 -15.08
C TYR A 142 -1.96 11.89 -14.69
N THR A 143 -2.55 11.19 -15.64
CA THR A 143 -3.72 10.35 -15.41
C THR A 143 -3.32 8.90 -15.58
N VAL A 144 -3.54 8.08 -14.57
CA VAL A 144 -3.38 6.62 -14.62
C VAL A 144 -4.74 5.98 -14.94
N LYS A 145 -4.74 4.93 -15.76
CA LYS A 145 -5.95 4.25 -16.24
C LYS A 145 -5.87 2.75 -16.00
#